data_5b57a81572dec2f24230090b5296861f
#
_entry.id   5b57a81572dec2f24230090b5296861f
#
_cell.length_a   1.000
_cell.length_b   1.000
_cell.length_c   1.000
_cell.angle_alpha   90.00
_cell.angle_beta   90.00
_cell.angle_gamma   90.00
#
_symmetry.space_group_name_H-M   'P 1'
#
loop_
_entity.id
_entity.type
_entity.pdbx_description
1 polymer ?
#
loop_
_entity_poly.entity_id
_entity_poly.type
_entity_poly.pdbx_seq_one_letter_code
_entity_poly.pdbx_strand_id
1 'polypeptide(L)'
;SLRSHKMAPQNAAIQEAMAALPHSTSTLIALTVTEDGTAANASVAQSSGSIILDQYAIDSVNLWQFRPAKRGDRSVSTSVTIPLRFISTMISVPAAPTSQVLKDMPEEVREAAERNAHPVLTVKVYVNSDGKMDGAPEVMKDEKLSGADFKALSKYVTASVKTWTFTAAKNPDGEAIGSEVLIPVQL
;
A
#
# COMPACT_ATOMS: atom_id res chain seq x y z
N SER A 1 -13.58 13.14 -20.91
CA SER A 1 -12.68 13.03 -19.74
C SER A 1 -13.45 12.52 -18.52
N LEU A 2 -12.77 11.84 -17.60
CA LEU A 2 -13.32 11.30 -16.36
C LEU A 2 -13.72 12.43 -15.39
N ARG A 3 -14.90 12.33 -14.76
CA ARG A 3 -15.38 13.25 -13.71
C ARG A 3 -15.14 12.71 -12.31
N SER A 4 -15.42 11.40 -12.14
CA SER A 4 -15.29 10.71 -10.89
C SER A 4 -14.98 9.24 -11.18
N HIS A 5 -14.08 8.64 -10.40
CA HIS A 5 -13.74 7.24 -10.48
C HIS A 5 -13.83 6.63 -9.08
N LYS A 6 -14.80 5.80 -8.86
CA LYS A 6 -14.94 5.01 -7.64
C LYS A 6 -14.73 3.56 -8.01
N MET A 7 -13.76 2.91 -7.38
CA MET A 7 -13.58 1.48 -7.56
C MET A 7 -14.75 0.71 -6.90
N ALA A 8 -15.14 -0.40 -7.48
CA ALA A 8 -16.11 -1.30 -6.87
C ALA A 8 -15.58 -1.81 -5.51
N PRO A 9 -16.47 -2.22 -4.59
CA PRO A 9 -16.04 -2.83 -3.34
C PRO A 9 -15.22 -4.09 -3.60
N GLN A 10 -14.08 -4.22 -2.89
CA GLN A 10 -13.25 -5.42 -2.96
C GLN A 10 -13.78 -6.47 -1.99
N ASN A 11 -13.91 -7.70 -2.47
CA ASN A 11 -14.17 -8.88 -1.66
C ASN A 11 -12.87 -9.71 -1.49
N ALA A 12 -12.94 -10.77 -0.69
CA ALA A 12 -11.79 -11.64 -0.42
C ALA A 12 -11.19 -12.25 -1.71
N ALA A 13 -12.02 -12.65 -2.68
CA ALA A 13 -11.54 -13.23 -3.95
C ALA A 13 -10.75 -12.22 -4.80
N ILE A 14 -11.16 -10.94 -4.82
CA ILE A 14 -10.43 -9.87 -5.52
C ILE A 14 -9.09 -9.60 -4.83
N GLN A 15 -9.08 -9.54 -3.49
CA GLN A 15 -7.87 -9.32 -2.71
C GLN A 15 -6.87 -10.46 -2.91
N GLU A 16 -7.34 -11.71 -2.91
CA GLU A 16 -6.53 -12.89 -3.17
C GLU A 16 -5.98 -12.89 -4.61
N ALA A 17 -6.81 -12.57 -5.60
CA ALA A 17 -6.38 -12.46 -7.00
C ALA A 17 -5.32 -11.37 -7.19
N MET A 18 -5.43 -10.24 -6.50
CA MET A 18 -4.42 -9.17 -6.52
C MET A 18 -3.12 -9.59 -5.83
N ALA A 19 -3.23 -10.25 -4.67
CA ALA A 19 -2.07 -10.74 -3.93
C ALA A 19 -1.29 -11.83 -4.67
N ALA A 20 -1.97 -12.62 -5.50
CA ALA A 20 -1.38 -13.69 -6.31
C ALA A 20 -0.71 -13.21 -7.61
N LEU A 21 -0.80 -11.91 -7.94
CA LEU A 21 -0.19 -11.39 -9.17
C LEU A 21 1.34 -11.47 -9.11
N PRO A 22 2.02 -12.26 -9.96
CA PRO A 22 3.48 -12.31 -9.99
C PRO A 22 4.07 -11.01 -10.54
N HIS A 23 3.36 -10.32 -11.42
CA HIS A 23 3.71 -9.03 -12.02
C HIS A 23 2.47 -8.14 -12.11
N SER A 24 2.69 -6.83 -12.19
CA SER A 24 1.59 -5.88 -12.46
C SER A 24 0.99 -6.15 -13.83
N THR A 25 -0.33 -6.03 -13.93
CA THR A 25 -1.07 -6.29 -15.17
C THR A 25 -2.13 -5.21 -15.39
N SER A 26 -2.81 -5.26 -16.53
CA SER A 26 -3.90 -4.35 -16.83
C SER A 26 -5.00 -5.03 -17.62
N THR A 27 -6.24 -4.60 -17.35
CA THR A 27 -7.39 -4.91 -18.19
C THR A 27 -7.71 -3.69 -19.04
N LEU A 28 -7.94 -3.88 -20.36
CA LEU A 28 -8.50 -2.84 -21.21
C LEU A 28 -10.02 -3.07 -21.29
N ILE A 29 -10.79 -2.08 -20.86
CA ILE A 29 -12.26 -2.10 -20.92
C ILE A 29 -12.73 -1.19 -22.05
N ALA A 30 -13.43 -1.77 -23.03
CA ALA A 30 -14.18 -1.03 -24.02
C ALA A 30 -15.57 -0.72 -23.46
N LEU A 31 -16.01 0.52 -23.55
CA LEU A 31 -17.33 0.96 -23.10
C LEU A 31 -17.85 2.12 -23.95
N THR A 32 -19.14 2.39 -23.85
CA THR A 32 -19.77 3.58 -24.41
C THR A 32 -20.04 4.58 -23.28
N VAL A 33 -19.51 5.80 -23.41
CA VAL A 33 -19.92 6.92 -22.57
C VAL A 33 -21.20 7.50 -23.17
N THR A 34 -22.29 7.45 -22.42
CA THR A 34 -23.61 7.96 -22.84
C THR A 34 -23.65 9.50 -22.84
N GLU A 35 -24.71 10.08 -23.38
CA GLU A 35 -24.96 11.53 -23.38
C GLU A 35 -25.06 12.10 -21.94
N ASP A 36 -25.48 11.27 -20.97
CA ASP A 36 -25.58 11.63 -19.55
C ASP A 36 -24.25 11.45 -18.81
N GLY A 37 -23.22 10.89 -19.47
CA GLY A 37 -21.90 10.66 -18.88
C GLY A 37 -21.80 9.38 -18.05
N THR A 38 -22.71 8.43 -18.20
CA THR A 38 -22.61 7.10 -17.58
C THR A 38 -21.90 6.11 -18.52
N ALA A 39 -21.33 5.04 -17.95
CA ALA A 39 -20.80 3.92 -18.71
C ALA A 39 -21.95 3.00 -19.17
N ALA A 40 -21.89 2.54 -20.41
CA ALA A 40 -22.78 1.52 -20.96
C ALA A 40 -21.99 0.51 -21.80
N ASN A 41 -22.49 -0.71 -21.92
CA ASN A 41 -21.91 -1.78 -22.73
C ASN A 41 -20.41 -2.05 -22.41
N ALA A 42 -20.04 -1.99 -21.13
CA ALA A 42 -18.68 -2.29 -20.71
C ALA A 42 -18.32 -3.76 -20.99
N SER A 43 -17.21 -3.97 -21.66
CA SER A 43 -16.69 -5.30 -22.00
C SER A 43 -15.16 -5.32 -21.97
N VAL A 44 -14.58 -6.49 -21.75
CA VAL A 44 -13.12 -6.68 -21.74
C VAL A 44 -12.61 -6.68 -23.19
N ALA A 45 -11.84 -5.68 -23.57
CA ALA A 45 -11.13 -5.62 -24.86
C ALA A 45 -9.80 -6.38 -24.80
N GLN A 46 -9.13 -6.35 -23.64
CA GLN A 46 -7.92 -7.14 -23.36
C GLN A 46 -7.94 -7.57 -21.89
N SER A 47 -7.80 -8.87 -21.65
CA SER A 47 -7.80 -9.46 -20.31
C SER A 47 -6.50 -9.16 -19.57
N SER A 48 -6.60 -9.01 -18.25
CA SER A 48 -5.47 -8.99 -17.32
C SER A 48 -4.78 -10.36 -17.15
N GLY A 49 -5.41 -11.43 -17.61
CA GLY A 49 -5.06 -12.80 -17.31
C GLY A 49 -5.83 -13.40 -16.12
N SER A 50 -6.65 -12.61 -15.45
CA SER A 50 -7.49 -13.02 -14.31
C SER A 50 -8.94 -12.63 -14.56
N ILE A 51 -9.82 -13.60 -14.67
CA ILE A 51 -11.27 -13.39 -14.85
C ILE A 51 -11.86 -12.57 -13.69
N ILE A 52 -11.36 -12.79 -12.47
CA ILE A 52 -11.80 -12.06 -11.27
C ILE A 52 -11.47 -10.58 -11.37
N LEU A 53 -10.23 -10.24 -11.78
CA LEU A 53 -9.81 -8.85 -11.95
C LEU A 53 -10.47 -8.18 -13.15
N ASP A 54 -10.71 -8.92 -14.23
CA ASP A 54 -11.43 -8.43 -15.40
C ASP A 54 -12.88 -8.07 -15.05
N GLN A 55 -13.57 -8.92 -14.29
CA GLN A 55 -14.92 -8.63 -13.81
C GLN A 55 -14.93 -7.45 -12.84
N TYR A 56 -13.96 -7.38 -11.92
CA TYR A 56 -13.80 -6.25 -11.02
C TYR A 56 -13.57 -4.92 -11.77
N ALA A 57 -12.84 -4.97 -12.89
CA ALA A 57 -12.65 -3.80 -13.75
C ALA A 57 -13.98 -3.34 -14.37
N ILE A 58 -14.81 -4.27 -14.92
CA ILE A 58 -16.14 -3.97 -15.46
C ILE A 58 -17.03 -3.35 -14.38
N ASP A 59 -17.11 -3.98 -13.20
CA ASP A 59 -17.94 -3.50 -12.09
C ASP A 59 -17.52 -2.10 -11.65
N SER A 60 -16.21 -1.83 -11.64
CA SER A 60 -15.66 -0.53 -11.30
C SER A 60 -16.02 0.55 -12.31
N VAL A 61 -15.79 0.32 -13.61
CA VAL A 61 -16.07 1.34 -14.64
C VAL A 61 -17.56 1.67 -14.74
N ASN A 62 -18.45 0.73 -14.42
CA ASN A 62 -19.90 0.96 -14.38
C ASN A 62 -20.32 1.94 -13.28
N LEU A 63 -19.48 2.17 -12.26
CA LEU A 63 -19.69 3.17 -11.20
C LEU A 63 -19.11 4.55 -11.55
N TRP A 64 -18.36 4.66 -12.65
CA TRP A 64 -17.66 5.88 -12.98
C TRP A 64 -18.57 6.89 -13.67
N GLN A 65 -18.24 8.16 -13.50
CA GLN A 65 -18.90 9.27 -14.16
C GLN A 65 -17.94 9.95 -15.14
N PHE A 66 -18.40 10.16 -16.34
CA PHE A 66 -17.62 10.73 -17.43
C PHE A 66 -18.19 12.09 -17.86
N ARG A 67 -17.35 12.87 -18.50
CA ARG A 67 -17.84 14.00 -19.32
C ARG A 67 -18.16 13.46 -20.69
N PRO A 68 -19.44 13.56 -21.15
CA PRO A 68 -19.81 13.08 -22.49
C PRO A 68 -19.07 13.89 -23.57
N ALA A 69 -18.92 13.27 -24.73
CA ALA A 69 -18.45 13.97 -25.92
C ALA A 69 -19.49 15.01 -26.34
N LYS A 70 -19.06 16.06 -27.02
CA LYS A 70 -19.94 17.09 -27.56
C LYS A 70 -19.76 17.19 -29.07
N ARG A 71 -20.90 17.39 -29.76
CA ARG A 71 -20.95 17.81 -31.16
C ARG A 71 -21.68 19.16 -31.20
N GLY A 72 -20.94 20.25 -31.33
CA GLY A 72 -21.46 21.58 -30.99
C GLY A 72 -21.85 21.67 -29.53
N ASP A 73 -23.08 22.07 -29.23
CA ASP A 73 -23.61 22.21 -27.85
C ASP A 73 -24.27 20.91 -27.33
N ARG A 74 -24.47 19.93 -28.19
CA ARG A 74 -25.16 18.68 -27.82
C ARG A 74 -24.17 17.63 -27.31
N SER A 75 -24.51 17.00 -26.18
CA SER A 75 -23.83 15.78 -25.72
C SER A 75 -24.14 14.64 -26.68
N VAL A 76 -23.15 13.80 -26.95
CA VAL A 76 -23.27 12.62 -27.80
C VAL A 76 -22.59 11.42 -27.17
N SER A 77 -23.15 10.24 -27.37
CA SER A 77 -22.54 9.00 -26.95
C SER A 77 -21.25 8.73 -27.74
N THR A 78 -20.25 8.14 -27.06
CA THR A 78 -18.95 7.86 -27.66
C THR A 78 -18.35 6.59 -27.08
N SER A 79 -17.76 5.74 -27.93
CA SER A 79 -16.99 4.59 -27.49
C SER A 79 -15.60 4.99 -27.07
N VAL A 80 -15.13 4.44 -25.94
CA VAL A 80 -13.79 4.65 -25.40
C VAL A 80 -13.22 3.33 -24.88
N THR A 81 -11.89 3.25 -24.83
CA THR A 81 -11.18 2.14 -24.17
C THR A 81 -10.39 2.71 -23.00
N ILE A 82 -10.50 2.06 -21.86
CA ILE A 82 -9.89 2.52 -20.61
C ILE A 82 -9.03 1.41 -20.03
N PRO A 83 -7.73 1.67 -19.74
CA PRO A 83 -6.90 0.73 -19.02
C PRO A 83 -7.16 0.84 -17.50
N LEU A 84 -7.43 -0.29 -16.85
CA LEU A 84 -7.34 -0.43 -15.40
C LEU A 84 -6.11 -1.24 -15.07
N ARG A 85 -5.21 -0.64 -14.31
CA ARG A 85 -3.97 -1.28 -13.89
C ARG A 85 -4.10 -1.89 -12.50
N PHE A 86 -3.59 -3.10 -12.36
CA PHE A 86 -3.45 -3.83 -11.10
C PHE A 86 -1.98 -3.99 -10.78
N ILE A 87 -1.55 -3.42 -9.65
CA ILE A 87 -0.14 -3.44 -9.23
C ILE A 87 0.09 -4.70 -8.42
N SER A 88 1.13 -5.47 -8.77
CA SER A 88 1.57 -6.61 -7.96
C SER A 88 2.03 -6.12 -6.58
N THR A 89 1.56 -6.79 -5.54
CA THR A 89 1.98 -6.55 -4.15
C THR A 89 3.05 -7.55 -3.68
N MET A 90 3.51 -8.45 -4.54
CA MET A 90 4.65 -9.30 -4.24
C MET A 90 5.89 -8.47 -3.99
N ILE A 91 6.63 -8.79 -2.93
CA ILE A 91 7.86 -8.09 -2.58
C ILE A 91 9.05 -8.81 -3.21
N SER A 92 9.76 -8.14 -4.12
CA SER A 92 11.05 -8.62 -4.67
C SER A 92 12.24 -7.97 -3.97
N VAL A 93 12.09 -6.72 -3.53
CA VAL A 93 13.06 -6.01 -2.71
C VAL A 93 12.33 -5.48 -1.48
N PRO A 94 12.70 -5.93 -0.26
CA PRO A 94 12.05 -5.46 0.95
C PRO A 94 12.35 -3.98 1.22
N ALA A 95 11.43 -3.30 1.90
CA ALA A 95 11.70 -1.98 2.44
C ALA A 95 12.79 -2.07 3.51
N ALA A 96 13.61 -1.05 3.60
CA ALA A 96 14.71 -1.00 4.55
C ALA A 96 14.91 0.41 5.11
N PRO A 97 15.35 0.53 6.38
CA PRO A 97 15.75 1.83 6.91
C PRO A 97 17.03 2.32 6.21
N THR A 98 17.04 3.59 5.83
CA THR A 98 18.22 4.27 5.28
C THR A 98 18.98 5.04 6.34
N SER A 99 18.34 5.30 7.49
CA SER A 99 18.96 5.91 8.67
C SER A 99 18.41 5.21 9.91
N GLN A 100 19.30 4.78 10.81
CA GLN A 100 18.97 4.10 12.06
C GLN A 100 19.64 4.83 13.24
N VAL A 101 19.43 6.13 13.34
CA VAL A 101 20.00 6.92 14.42
C VAL A 101 19.09 6.83 15.65
N LEU A 102 19.60 6.27 16.73
CA LEU A 102 18.95 6.36 18.04
C LEU A 102 19.16 7.75 18.62
N LYS A 103 18.15 8.28 19.30
CA LYS A 103 18.25 9.53 20.05
C LYS A 103 19.20 9.38 21.24
N ASP A 104 19.61 10.51 21.83
CA ASP A 104 20.33 10.46 23.09
C ASP A 104 19.53 9.66 24.13
N MET A 105 20.22 8.68 24.75
CA MET A 105 19.57 7.74 25.66
C MET A 105 19.49 8.36 27.07
N PRO A 106 18.27 8.57 27.60
CA PRO A 106 18.07 9.00 28.97
C PRO A 106 18.66 8.00 29.98
N GLU A 107 19.05 8.44 31.14
CA GLU A 107 19.68 7.61 32.19
C GLU A 107 18.80 6.41 32.57
N GLU A 108 17.50 6.65 32.79
CA GLU A 108 16.51 5.59 33.09
C GLU A 108 16.47 4.47 32.02
N VAL A 109 16.59 4.85 30.73
CA VAL A 109 16.60 3.90 29.60
C VAL A 109 17.92 3.15 29.54
N ARG A 110 19.05 3.82 29.80
CA ARG A 110 20.38 3.21 29.87
C ARG A 110 20.45 2.17 30.96
N GLU A 111 20.02 2.50 32.17
CA GLU A 111 19.99 1.56 33.30
C GLU A 111 19.08 0.35 32.98
N ALA A 112 17.94 0.57 32.31
CA ALA A 112 17.05 -0.51 31.90
C ALA A 112 17.72 -1.42 30.85
N ALA A 113 18.45 -0.87 29.89
CA ALA A 113 19.21 -1.63 28.89
C ALA A 113 20.34 -2.44 29.53
N GLU A 114 21.11 -1.84 30.42
CA GLU A 114 22.20 -2.51 31.16
C GLU A 114 21.69 -3.65 32.03
N ARG A 115 20.59 -3.45 32.79
CA ARG A 115 19.98 -4.50 33.63
C ARG A 115 19.54 -5.71 32.82
N ASN A 116 19.20 -5.52 31.55
CA ASN A 116 18.73 -6.56 30.65
C ASN A 116 19.80 -6.99 29.61
N ALA A 117 21.07 -6.73 29.88
CA ALA A 117 22.20 -7.08 29.03
C ALA A 117 22.08 -6.58 27.58
N HIS A 118 21.65 -5.32 27.42
CA HIS A 118 21.48 -4.66 26.13
C HIS A 118 20.55 -5.43 25.19
N PRO A 119 19.25 -5.45 25.45
CA PRO A 119 18.29 -6.28 24.69
C PRO A 119 18.11 -5.79 23.26
N VAL A 120 17.75 -6.70 22.37
CA VAL A 120 17.29 -6.39 21.00
C VAL A 120 15.77 -6.33 20.98
N LEU A 121 15.21 -5.16 20.70
CA LEU A 121 13.76 -5.02 20.53
C LEU A 121 13.39 -5.06 19.04
N THR A 122 12.41 -5.86 18.69
CA THR A 122 11.88 -5.87 17.32
C THR A 122 10.79 -4.82 17.18
N VAL A 123 10.93 -3.95 16.19
CA VAL A 123 9.96 -2.91 15.86
C VAL A 123 9.31 -3.22 14.53
N LYS A 124 7.98 -3.26 14.51
CA LYS A 124 7.18 -3.35 13.30
C LYS A 124 6.84 -1.94 12.81
N VAL A 125 7.12 -1.67 11.56
CA VAL A 125 6.86 -0.40 10.88
C VAL A 125 6.18 -0.68 9.55
N TYR A 126 5.15 0.09 9.21
CA TYR A 126 4.63 0.11 7.84
C TYR A 126 5.30 1.24 7.06
N VAL A 127 5.92 0.92 5.94
CA VAL A 127 6.56 1.88 5.02
C VAL A 127 5.72 1.93 3.75
N ASN A 128 5.23 3.12 3.38
CA ASN A 128 4.44 3.30 2.17
C ASN A 128 5.31 3.33 0.89
N SER A 129 4.69 3.42 -0.27
CA SER A 129 5.38 3.47 -1.58
C SER A 129 6.29 4.68 -1.76
N ASP A 130 6.12 5.74 -0.97
CA ASP A 130 7.01 6.92 -0.98
C ASP A 130 8.25 6.74 -0.08
N GLY A 131 8.40 5.61 0.58
CA GLY A 131 9.46 5.37 1.56
C GLY A 131 9.22 6.07 2.89
N LYS A 132 8.00 6.50 3.18
CA LYS A 132 7.64 7.14 4.44
C LYS A 132 6.95 6.14 5.36
N MET A 133 7.24 6.26 6.65
CA MET A 133 6.50 5.53 7.67
C MET A 133 5.05 6.00 7.69
N ASP A 134 4.12 5.05 7.64
CA ASP A 134 2.69 5.29 7.78
C ASP A 134 2.18 4.61 9.06
N GLY A 135 1.55 5.40 9.90
CA GLY A 135 1.14 4.96 11.23
C GLY A 135 2.25 5.07 12.30
N ALA A 136 1.97 4.53 13.47
CA ALA A 136 2.90 4.50 14.60
C ALA A 136 3.73 3.20 14.59
N PRO A 137 5.04 3.26 14.88
CA PRO A 137 5.84 2.05 15.04
C PRO A 137 5.35 1.26 16.25
N GLU A 138 5.26 -0.05 16.08
CA GLU A 138 4.84 -0.99 17.12
C GLU A 138 6.06 -1.80 17.60
N VAL A 139 6.41 -1.67 18.88
CA VAL A 139 7.46 -2.47 19.49
C VAL A 139 6.87 -3.80 19.95
N MET A 140 7.39 -4.90 19.41
CA MET A 140 6.92 -6.23 19.76
C MET A 140 7.28 -6.55 21.21
N LYS A 141 6.33 -7.14 21.95
CA LYS A 141 6.53 -7.49 23.36
C LYS A 141 7.66 -8.53 23.49
N ASP A 142 8.60 -8.25 24.38
CA ASP A 142 9.61 -9.21 24.82
C ASP A 142 9.24 -9.70 26.23
N GLU A 143 8.93 -10.98 26.36
CA GLU A 143 8.51 -11.61 27.62
C GLU A 143 9.68 -11.74 28.64
N LYS A 144 10.91 -11.57 28.21
CA LYS A 144 12.10 -11.60 29.06
C LYS A 144 12.27 -10.31 29.85
N LEU A 145 11.68 -9.22 29.41
CA LEU A 145 11.78 -7.91 30.05
C LEU A 145 10.70 -7.73 31.12
N SER A 146 11.06 -7.09 32.23
CA SER A 146 10.05 -6.62 33.19
C SER A 146 9.07 -5.64 32.51
N GLY A 147 7.83 -5.57 32.98
CA GLY A 147 6.86 -4.65 32.40
C GLY A 147 7.29 -3.18 32.46
N ALA A 148 8.05 -2.78 33.49
CA ALA A 148 8.56 -1.42 33.65
C ALA A 148 9.71 -1.14 32.66
N ASP A 149 10.68 -2.04 32.56
CA ASP A 149 11.80 -1.90 31.62
C ASP A 149 11.30 -1.94 30.18
N PHE A 150 10.42 -2.88 29.82
CA PHE A 150 9.83 -2.93 28.49
C PHE A 150 9.12 -1.60 28.14
N LYS A 151 8.37 -1.02 29.07
CA LYS A 151 7.70 0.26 28.84
C LYS A 151 8.67 1.42 28.60
N ALA A 152 9.77 1.50 29.38
CA ALA A 152 10.80 2.54 29.21
C ALA A 152 11.54 2.37 27.87
N LEU A 153 12.01 1.15 27.58
CA LEU A 153 12.77 0.83 26.37
C LEU A 153 11.92 1.00 25.11
N SER A 154 10.68 0.50 25.11
CA SER A 154 9.78 0.61 23.94
C SER A 154 9.38 2.04 23.65
N LYS A 155 9.13 2.87 24.66
CA LYS A 155 8.87 4.31 24.50
C LYS A 155 10.05 5.03 23.85
N TYR A 156 11.26 4.74 24.28
CA TYR A 156 12.50 5.32 23.74
C TYR A 156 12.71 4.88 22.27
N VAL A 157 12.60 3.58 22.00
CA VAL A 157 12.75 3.02 20.63
C VAL A 157 11.71 3.61 19.69
N THR A 158 10.43 3.65 20.10
CA THR A 158 9.36 4.29 19.33
C THR A 158 9.67 5.75 18.98
N ALA A 159 10.20 6.51 19.94
CA ALA A 159 10.55 7.92 19.73
C ALA A 159 11.75 8.09 18.78
N SER A 160 12.70 7.15 18.78
CA SER A 160 13.86 7.14 17.88
C SER A 160 13.46 6.72 16.47
N VAL A 161 12.70 5.63 16.33
CA VAL A 161 12.27 5.08 15.03
C VAL A 161 11.41 6.08 14.25
N LYS A 162 10.63 6.91 14.91
CA LYS A 162 9.84 7.99 14.26
C LYS A 162 10.70 9.01 13.48
N THR A 163 11.99 9.09 13.74
CA THR A 163 12.90 10.00 13.03
C THR A 163 13.65 9.31 11.89
N TRP A 164 13.48 8.01 11.74
CA TRP A 164 14.19 7.26 10.71
C TRP A 164 13.59 7.47 9.33
N THR A 165 14.43 7.28 8.33
CA THR A 165 14.05 7.31 6.91
C THR A 165 14.18 5.91 6.32
N PHE A 166 13.38 5.65 5.28
CA PHE A 166 13.28 4.32 4.68
C PHE A 166 13.35 4.38 3.16
N THR A 167 13.73 3.27 2.55
CA THR A 167 13.39 2.96 1.16
C THR A 167 12.12 2.12 1.13
N ALA A 168 11.24 2.39 0.17
CA ALA A 168 10.06 1.55 -0.05
C ALA A 168 10.45 0.15 -0.54
N ALA A 169 9.61 -0.83 -0.26
CA ALA A 169 9.71 -2.13 -0.92
C ALA A 169 9.46 -1.98 -2.42
N LYS A 170 9.97 -2.92 -3.21
CA LYS A 170 9.72 -2.98 -4.66
C LYS A 170 9.09 -4.32 -5.02
N ASN A 171 8.16 -4.27 -5.96
CA ASN A 171 7.60 -5.47 -6.59
C ASN A 171 8.55 -6.01 -7.68
N PRO A 172 8.25 -7.17 -8.31
CA PRO A 172 9.06 -7.75 -9.37
C PRO A 172 9.23 -6.85 -10.60
N ASP A 173 8.36 -5.88 -10.81
CA ASP A 173 8.44 -4.90 -11.89
C ASP A 173 9.29 -3.67 -11.52
N GLY A 174 9.88 -3.66 -10.30
CA GLY A 174 10.69 -2.56 -9.79
C GLY A 174 9.89 -1.37 -9.26
N GLU A 175 8.56 -1.48 -9.19
CA GLU A 175 7.68 -0.43 -8.70
C GLU A 175 7.69 -0.38 -7.18
N ALA A 176 7.71 0.83 -6.63
CA ALA A 176 7.66 1.04 -5.19
C ALA A 176 6.27 0.67 -4.64
N ILE A 177 6.24 -0.16 -3.62
CA ILE A 177 5.02 -0.62 -2.95
C ILE A 177 5.14 -0.45 -1.44
N GLY A 178 4.00 -0.33 -0.77
CA GLY A 178 3.97 -0.33 0.70
C GLY A 178 4.18 -1.72 1.27
N SER A 179 4.87 -1.81 2.41
CA SER A 179 5.08 -3.07 3.11
C SER A 179 5.33 -2.90 4.60
N GLU A 180 5.05 -3.96 5.36
CA GLU A 180 5.52 -4.06 6.74
C GLU A 180 6.99 -4.44 6.78
N VAL A 181 7.71 -3.90 7.76
CA VAL A 181 9.13 -4.19 8.02
C VAL A 181 9.31 -4.47 9.50
N LEU A 182 10.01 -5.56 9.81
CA LEU A 182 10.44 -5.88 11.17
C LEU A 182 11.91 -5.51 11.32
N ILE A 183 12.20 -4.62 12.26
CA ILE A 183 13.53 -4.05 12.45
C ILE A 183 14.04 -4.41 13.83
N PRO A 184 15.14 -5.18 13.95
CA PRO A 184 15.81 -5.38 15.22
C PRO A 184 16.57 -4.10 15.62
N VAL A 185 16.32 -3.62 16.84
CA VAL A 185 16.97 -2.44 17.42
C VAL A 185 17.75 -2.89 18.63
N GLN A 186 19.07 -2.79 18.56
CA GLN A 186 19.98 -3.08 19.67
C GLN A 186 20.05 -1.87 20.61
N LEU A 187 19.94 -2.10 21.92
CA LEU A 187 20.00 -1.08 22.98
C LEU A 187 21.21 -1.25 23.90
#